data_44481623519003bffaf2867cee5ac3ce
#
_entry.id   44481623519003bffaf2867cee5ac3ce
#
_cell.length_a   1.000
_cell.length_b   1.000
_cell.length_c   1.000
_cell.angle_alpha   90.00
_cell.angle_beta   90.00
_cell.angle_gamma   90.00
#
_symmetry.space_group_name_H-M   'P 1'
#
loop_
_entity.id
_entity.type
_entity.pdbx_description
1 polymer ?
#
loop_
_entity_poly.entity_id
_entity_poly.type
_entity_poly.pdbx_seq_one_letter_code
_entity_poly.pdbx_strand_id
1 'polypeptide(L)'
;MPGHTQVRPLLDADVPACATLLAARHRADRSRLPVLEAALEDPAAAGEALGAICRGPFAEGVVAVRDGRVVGFCAANRVFIAPTDFAAQFVPPRSAVVPVLGYAVAPGESATDIYRLLYAALAGRWVRDGLLVHRVEVVAGDRETEEAWVNLGFGRTMTAATRLTGAAVEGRPSAGVRVDRATPEDIAAVRQLSLELMEHHRSSPMFWPAIPETEPAMERFLQASLASETPTFLAWEGGQAVGMQSFLVPGFTPPNVRADQRLYLFEGVVARAARGGGVGTALLQASMAWAAANGRELCTLHWASGNYSGAPFWLGHGFVPVQHTMERRIDERALWARGEPGHTG
;
A
#
# COMPACT_ATOMS: atom_id res chain seq x y z
N MET A 1 -19.53 35.72 -0.10
CA MET A 1 -18.11 35.34 -0.21
C MET A 1 -17.94 34.05 0.56
N PRO A 2 -17.38 32.97 0.00
CA PRO A 2 -17.03 31.80 0.83
C PRO A 2 -16.06 32.28 1.90
N GLY A 3 -16.29 31.87 3.16
CA GLY A 3 -15.47 32.25 4.30
C GLY A 3 -13.99 31.86 4.10
N HIS A 4 -13.06 32.62 4.67
CA HIS A 4 -11.62 32.31 4.60
C HIS A 4 -11.33 30.99 5.30
N THR A 5 -10.70 30.06 4.57
CA THR A 5 -10.27 28.77 5.15
C THR A 5 -8.93 28.93 5.82
N GLN A 6 -8.86 28.70 7.13
CA GLN A 6 -7.63 28.70 7.92
C GLN A 6 -7.11 27.26 8.09
N VAL A 7 -5.80 27.05 7.92
CA VAL A 7 -5.15 25.77 8.25
C VAL A 7 -4.33 25.95 9.52
N ARG A 8 -4.51 25.01 10.47
CA ARG A 8 -3.77 24.97 11.72
C ARG A 8 -3.41 23.53 12.12
N PRO A 9 -2.53 23.32 13.09
CA PRO A 9 -2.26 21.99 13.63
C PRO A 9 -3.55 21.29 14.10
N LEU A 10 -3.63 19.98 13.87
CA LEU A 10 -4.67 19.12 14.41
C LEU A 10 -4.42 18.91 15.91
N LEU A 11 -5.41 19.17 16.71
CA LEU A 11 -5.40 18.99 18.16
C LEU A 11 -6.31 17.82 18.56
N ASP A 12 -6.12 17.26 19.76
CA ASP A 12 -6.98 16.18 20.28
C ASP A 12 -8.45 16.56 20.28
N ALA A 13 -8.76 17.83 20.55
CA ALA A 13 -10.13 18.37 20.52
C ALA A 13 -10.77 18.33 19.11
N ASP A 14 -10.00 18.23 18.05
CA ASP A 14 -10.49 18.14 16.66
C ASP A 14 -10.85 16.70 16.26
N VAL A 15 -10.28 15.69 16.96
CA VAL A 15 -10.44 14.27 16.61
C VAL A 15 -11.91 13.87 16.42
N PRO A 16 -12.86 14.27 17.25
CA PRO A 16 -14.28 13.92 17.04
C PRO A 16 -14.86 14.46 15.71
N ALA A 17 -14.53 15.71 15.36
CA ALA A 17 -14.97 16.30 14.10
C ALA A 17 -14.29 15.61 12.90
N CYS A 18 -13.00 15.35 12.98
CA CYS A 18 -12.24 14.61 11.94
C CYS A 18 -12.77 13.17 11.77
N ALA A 19 -13.10 12.49 12.88
CA ALA A 19 -13.69 11.16 12.87
C ALA A 19 -15.04 11.11 12.15
N THR A 20 -15.88 12.13 12.36
CA THR A 20 -17.16 12.27 11.65
C THR A 20 -16.94 12.40 10.14
N LEU A 21 -15.97 13.21 9.70
CA LEU A 21 -15.61 13.36 8.29
C LEU A 21 -15.06 12.05 7.71
N LEU A 22 -14.18 11.38 8.45
CA LEU A 22 -13.61 10.09 8.05
C LEU A 22 -14.68 9.02 7.88
N ALA A 23 -15.59 8.89 8.85
CA ALA A 23 -16.70 7.94 8.77
C ALA A 23 -17.62 8.22 7.58
N ALA A 24 -17.92 9.49 7.30
CA ALA A 24 -18.74 9.89 6.15
C ALA A 24 -18.05 9.53 4.82
N ARG A 25 -16.75 9.82 4.68
CA ARG A 25 -15.96 9.41 3.51
C ARG A 25 -15.95 7.88 3.40
N HIS A 26 -15.65 7.17 4.49
CA HIS A 26 -15.56 5.71 4.49
C HIS A 26 -16.89 5.05 4.08
N ARG A 27 -18.03 5.60 4.49
CA ARG A 27 -19.37 5.14 4.05
C ARG A 27 -19.55 5.29 2.54
N ALA A 28 -19.11 6.41 1.98
CA ALA A 28 -19.14 6.62 0.53
C ALA A 28 -18.19 5.64 -0.21
N ASP A 29 -16.99 5.40 0.35
CA ASP A 29 -16.03 4.42 -0.19
C ASP A 29 -16.58 3.00 -0.15
N ARG A 30 -17.17 2.60 0.99
CA ARG A 30 -17.71 1.26 1.18
C ARG A 30 -18.93 0.98 0.29
N SER A 31 -19.72 1.99 -0.09
CA SER A 31 -20.80 1.82 -1.07
C SER A 31 -20.28 1.35 -2.45
N ARG A 32 -19.04 1.70 -2.79
CA ARG A 32 -18.35 1.26 -4.02
C ARG A 32 -17.55 -0.02 -3.83
N LEU A 33 -16.99 -0.22 -2.63
CA LEU A 33 -16.11 -1.32 -2.26
C LEU A 33 -16.62 -2.01 -0.98
N PRO A 34 -17.60 -2.90 -1.06
CA PRO A 34 -18.23 -3.56 0.12
C PRO A 34 -17.26 -4.40 0.97
N VAL A 35 -16.04 -4.67 0.46
CA VAL A 35 -14.97 -5.36 1.18
C VAL A 35 -14.32 -4.50 2.25
N LEU A 36 -14.57 -3.19 2.26
CA LEU A 36 -14.05 -2.29 3.29
C LEU A 36 -14.74 -2.56 4.64
N GLU A 37 -14.04 -2.21 5.73
CA GLU A 37 -14.45 -2.50 7.10
C GLU A 37 -15.70 -1.71 7.50
N ALA A 38 -16.79 -2.41 7.82
CA ALA A 38 -18.07 -1.78 8.14
C ALA A 38 -18.02 -0.93 9.42
N ALA A 39 -17.23 -1.33 10.41
CA ALA A 39 -17.10 -0.62 11.67
C ALA A 39 -16.63 0.83 11.51
N LEU A 40 -15.84 1.12 10.48
CA LEU A 40 -15.32 2.47 10.21
C LEU A 40 -16.40 3.45 9.67
N GLU A 41 -17.61 3.01 9.44
CA GLU A 41 -18.76 3.90 9.19
C GLU A 41 -19.26 4.58 10.50
N ASP A 42 -18.86 4.04 11.66
CA ASP A 42 -19.12 4.64 12.97
C ASP A 42 -18.03 5.68 13.29
N PRO A 43 -18.39 6.93 13.62
CA PRO A 43 -17.43 7.94 14.05
C PRO A 43 -16.56 7.55 15.25
N ALA A 44 -17.03 6.70 16.17
CA ALA A 44 -16.23 6.25 17.30
C ALA A 44 -15.08 5.36 16.81
N ALA A 45 -15.35 4.33 15.99
CA ALA A 45 -14.33 3.46 15.43
C ALA A 45 -13.38 4.22 14.47
N ALA A 46 -13.91 5.12 13.65
CA ALA A 46 -13.10 6.01 12.82
C ALA A 46 -12.18 6.91 13.66
N GLY A 47 -12.66 7.39 14.81
CA GLY A 47 -11.90 8.19 15.76
C GLY A 47 -10.78 7.40 16.43
N GLU A 48 -11.01 6.16 16.80
CA GLU A 48 -9.97 5.25 17.33
C GLU A 48 -8.86 5.02 16.30
N ALA A 49 -9.23 4.74 15.04
CA ALA A 49 -8.29 4.52 13.95
C ALA A 49 -7.46 5.78 13.64
N LEU A 50 -8.09 6.95 13.58
CA LEU A 50 -7.40 8.23 13.41
C LEU A 50 -6.50 8.53 14.62
N GLY A 51 -6.98 8.29 15.84
CA GLY A 51 -6.22 8.45 17.06
C GLY A 51 -4.97 7.58 17.10
N ALA A 52 -5.03 6.35 16.58
CA ALA A 52 -3.86 5.48 16.44
C ALA A 52 -2.80 6.11 15.52
N ILE A 53 -3.22 6.72 14.40
CA ILE A 53 -2.31 7.44 13.50
C ILE A 53 -1.68 8.63 14.22
N CYS A 54 -2.48 9.46 14.90
CA CYS A 54 -2.02 10.67 15.59
C CYS A 54 -1.08 10.39 16.77
N ARG A 55 -1.14 9.21 17.39
CA ARG A 55 -0.25 8.78 18.48
C ARG A 55 1.07 8.18 18.01
N GLY A 56 1.27 8.02 16.70
CA GLY A 56 2.54 7.53 16.16
C GLY A 56 3.73 8.42 16.56
N PRO A 57 4.93 7.87 16.72
CA PRO A 57 6.10 8.61 17.26
C PRO A 57 6.54 9.77 16.37
N PHE A 58 6.18 9.77 15.11
CA PHE A 58 6.49 10.80 14.12
C PHE A 58 5.22 11.31 13.42
N ALA A 59 4.09 11.22 14.13
CA ALA A 59 2.82 11.70 13.63
C ALA A 59 2.76 13.23 13.63
N GLU A 60 2.08 13.76 12.64
CA GLU A 60 1.71 15.17 12.56
C GLU A 60 0.39 15.32 11.81
N GLY A 61 -0.35 16.37 12.10
CA GLY A 61 -1.64 16.59 11.46
C GLY A 61 -1.99 18.06 11.35
N VAL A 62 -2.86 18.36 10.41
CA VAL A 62 -3.43 19.68 10.19
C VAL A 62 -4.92 19.58 9.91
N VAL A 63 -5.66 20.61 10.29
CA VAL A 63 -7.08 20.79 9.98
C VAL A 63 -7.29 22.06 9.17
N ALA A 64 -8.24 22.01 8.24
CA ALA A 64 -8.80 23.18 7.56
C ALA A 64 -10.08 23.57 8.28
N VAL A 65 -10.15 24.83 8.72
CA VAL A 65 -11.31 25.38 9.47
C VAL A 65 -11.91 26.52 8.68
N ARG A 66 -13.21 26.50 8.53
CA ARG A 66 -14.00 27.59 7.91
C ARG A 66 -15.21 27.89 8.79
N ASP A 67 -15.41 29.16 9.14
CA ASP A 67 -16.51 29.60 10.00
C ASP A 67 -16.60 28.79 11.31
N GLY A 68 -15.46 28.50 11.93
CA GLY A 68 -15.35 27.75 13.17
C GLY A 68 -15.56 26.23 13.04
N ARG A 69 -15.80 25.70 11.83
CA ARG A 69 -16.03 24.26 11.60
C ARG A 69 -14.84 23.63 10.87
N VAL A 70 -14.47 22.40 11.26
CA VAL A 70 -13.50 21.58 10.52
C VAL A 70 -14.15 21.16 9.19
N VAL A 71 -13.55 21.57 8.08
CA VAL A 71 -14.00 21.24 6.72
C VAL A 71 -13.08 20.23 6.03
N GLY A 72 -11.95 19.89 6.66
CA GLY A 72 -11.05 18.84 6.19
C GLY A 72 -9.88 18.67 7.13
N PHE A 73 -9.23 17.53 7.05
CA PHE A 73 -8.03 17.24 7.83
C PHE A 73 -7.05 16.36 7.04
N CYS A 74 -5.79 16.38 7.47
CA CYS A 74 -4.74 15.50 6.99
C CYS A 74 -3.81 15.17 8.15
N ALA A 75 -3.78 13.89 8.55
CA ALA A 75 -2.84 13.31 9.50
C ALA A 75 -1.84 12.43 8.76
N ALA A 76 -0.57 12.54 9.10
CA ALA A 76 0.53 11.91 8.40
C ALA A 76 1.56 11.36 9.37
N ASN A 77 2.41 10.46 8.90
CA ASN A 77 3.55 9.95 9.61
C ASN A 77 4.83 10.19 8.80
N ARG A 78 5.90 10.57 9.49
CA ARG A 78 7.24 10.54 8.93
C ARG A 78 7.78 9.13 9.06
N VAL A 79 8.46 8.68 8.02
CA VAL A 79 9.02 7.33 7.94
C VAL A 79 10.54 7.41 7.94
N PHE A 80 11.14 6.71 8.89
CA PHE A 80 12.59 6.56 9.01
C PHE A 80 12.91 5.08 9.16
N ILE A 81 13.55 4.51 8.14
CA ILE A 81 13.91 3.09 8.07
C ILE A 81 15.42 2.98 7.95
N ALA A 82 16.03 2.09 8.71
CA ALA A 82 17.46 1.83 8.57
C ALA A 82 17.74 1.15 7.21
N PRO A 83 18.84 1.45 6.52
CA PRO A 83 19.18 0.81 5.25
C PRO A 83 19.29 -0.72 5.34
N THR A 84 19.60 -1.24 6.52
CA THR A 84 19.70 -2.69 6.80
C THR A 84 18.36 -3.36 7.11
N ASP A 85 17.29 -2.58 7.27
CA ASP A 85 15.95 -3.10 7.53
C ASP A 85 15.36 -3.65 6.23
N PHE A 86 14.71 -4.82 6.32
CA PHE A 86 14.00 -5.45 5.20
C PHE A 86 13.00 -4.51 4.52
N ALA A 87 12.31 -3.67 5.30
CA ALA A 87 11.33 -2.72 4.78
C ALA A 87 11.94 -1.67 3.85
N ALA A 88 13.25 -1.36 3.97
CA ALA A 88 13.93 -0.40 3.11
C ALA A 88 13.93 -0.80 1.62
N GLN A 89 13.78 -2.11 1.33
CA GLN A 89 13.64 -2.62 -0.04
C GLN A 89 12.36 -2.14 -0.73
N PHE A 90 11.30 -1.86 0.04
CA PHE A 90 9.95 -1.61 -0.49
C PHE A 90 9.46 -0.19 -0.22
N VAL A 91 9.99 0.45 0.83
CA VAL A 91 9.53 1.75 1.30
C VAL A 91 10.70 2.73 1.30
N PRO A 92 10.56 3.93 0.70
CA PRO A 92 11.61 4.94 0.76
C PRO A 92 12.02 5.23 2.21
N PRO A 93 13.30 5.04 2.58
CA PRO A 93 13.76 5.07 3.97
C PRO A 93 13.58 6.41 4.68
N ARG A 94 13.46 7.50 3.93
CA ARG A 94 13.18 8.84 4.43
C ARG A 94 12.04 9.43 3.63
N SER A 95 10.82 9.33 4.19
CA SER A 95 9.60 9.75 3.51
C SER A 95 8.55 10.26 4.49
N ALA A 96 7.50 10.88 3.97
CA ALA A 96 6.29 11.17 4.71
C ALA A 96 5.11 10.46 4.05
N VAL A 97 4.19 9.92 4.84
CA VAL A 97 3.01 9.22 4.33
C VAL A 97 1.75 9.74 4.98
N VAL A 98 0.75 10.03 4.16
CA VAL A 98 -0.64 10.24 4.56
C VAL A 98 -1.35 8.89 4.37
N PRO A 99 -1.64 8.14 5.45
CA PRO A 99 -2.29 6.85 5.34
C PRO A 99 -3.75 6.99 4.93
N VAL A 100 -4.33 5.93 4.41
CA VAL A 100 -5.71 5.90 3.89
C VAL A 100 -6.79 6.35 4.90
N LEU A 101 -6.55 6.17 6.20
CA LEU A 101 -7.43 6.65 7.29
C LEU A 101 -6.99 8.01 7.85
N GLY A 102 -5.99 8.65 7.28
CA GLY A 102 -5.39 9.89 7.77
C GLY A 102 -5.99 11.18 7.20
N TYR A 103 -7.04 11.14 6.38
CA TYR A 103 -7.56 12.35 5.75
C TYR A 103 -9.05 12.24 5.43
N ALA A 104 -9.74 13.37 5.39
CA ALA A 104 -11.07 13.51 4.80
C ALA A 104 -11.38 14.98 4.53
N VAL A 105 -12.34 15.21 3.64
CA VAL A 105 -12.92 16.53 3.35
C VAL A 105 -14.43 16.46 3.58
N ALA A 106 -15.00 17.53 4.08
CA ALA A 106 -16.45 17.62 4.33
C ALA A 106 -17.26 17.51 3.02
N PRO A 107 -18.38 16.80 3.02
CA PRO A 107 -19.27 16.76 1.86
C PRO A 107 -19.66 18.16 1.38
N GLY A 108 -19.57 18.37 0.06
CA GLY A 108 -19.88 19.66 -0.58
C GLY A 108 -18.72 20.65 -0.63
N GLU A 109 -17.59 20.35 -0.01
CA GLU A 109 -16.35 21.11 -0.17
C GLU A 109 -15.53 20.61 -1.36
N SER A 110 -14.73 21.49 -1.97
CA SER A 110 -13.78 21.12 -3.03
C SER A 110 -12.62 20.31 -2.44
N ALA A 111 -12.55 19.02 -2.72
CA ALA A 111 -11.43 18.16 -2.29
C ALA A 111 -10.09 18.73 -2.79
N THR A 112 -10.02 19.18 -4.05
CA THR A 112 -8.81 19.77 -4.64
C THR A 112 -8.31 20.98 -3.84
N ASP A 113 -9.21 21.91 -3.46
CA ASP A 113 -8.81 23.11 -2.74
C ASP A 113 -8.40 22.80 -1.30
N ILE A 114 -9.15 21.96 -0.62
CA ILE A 114 -8.88 21.62 0.78
C ILE A 114 -7.58 20.80 0.88
N TYR A 115 -7.39 19.77 0.06
CA TYR A 115 -6.12 18.99 0.10
C TYR A 115 -4.92 19.81 -0.30
N ARG A 116 -5.06 20.76 -1.23
CA ARG A 116 -3.98 21.69 -1.57
C ARG A 116 -3.52 22.50 -0.36
N LEU A 117 -4.45 23.06 0.42
CA LEU A 117 -4.13 23.83 1.62
C LEU A 117 -3.50 22.96 2.71
N LEU A 118 -4.09 21.80 3.00
CA LEU A 118 -3.58 20.86 4.01
C LEU A 118 -2.19 20.34 3.66
N TYR A 119 -2.00 19.91 2.41
CA TYR A 119 -0.72 19.43 1.94
C TYR A 119 0.36 20.52 1.95
N ALA A 120 0.03 21.74 1.53
CA ALA A 120 1.01 22.84 1.57
C ALA A 120 1.54 23.09 2.98
N ALA A 121 0.68 23.00 4.00
CA ALA A 121 1.06 23.15 5.41
C ALA A 121 1.98 22.02 5.92
N LEU A 122 1.76 20.78 5.47
CA LEU A 122 2.60 19.63 5.82
C LEU A 122 3.90 19.60 5.01
N ALA A 123 3.80 19.71 3.69
CA ALA A 123 4.93 19.58 2.77
C ALA A 123 6.05 20.58 3.03
N GLY A 124 5.70 21.81 3.41
CA GLY A 124 6.69 22.82 3.76
C GLY A 124 7.58 22.42 4.94
N ARG A 125 7.04 21.70 5.92
CA ARG A 125 7.81 21.12 7.04
C ARG A 125 8.65 19.93 6.59
N TRP A 126 8.05 18.99 5.86
CA TRP A 126 8.76 17.80 5.37
C TRP A 126 9.98 18.13 4.53
N VAL A 127 9.83 19.07 3.59
CA VAL A 127 10.95 19.51 2.75
C VAL A 127 12.05 20.16 3.59
N ARG A 128 11.73 21.03 4.56
CA ARG A 128 12.74 21.63 5.45
C ARG A 128 13.52 20.58 6.23
N ASP A 129 12.86 19.48 6.61
CA ASP A 129 13.46 18.38 7.38
C ASP A 129 14.10 17.29 6.47
N GLY A 130 14.24 17.58 5.16
CA GLY A 130 14.90 16.71 4.19
C GLY A 130 14.09 15.46 3.78
N LEU A 131 12.79 15.45 4.03
CA LEU A 131 11.89 14.41 3.51
C LEU A 131 11.41 14.86 2.13
N LEU A 132 11.97 14.26 1.07
CA LEU A 132 11.69 14.64 -0.32
C LEU A 132 10.78 13.62 -1.04
N VAL A 133 10.45 12.54 -0.38
CA VAL A 133 9.49 11.55 -0.89
C VAL A 133 8.22 11.64 -0.07
N HIS A 134 7.14 12.11 -0.72
CA HIS A 134 5.83 12.24 -0.10
C HIS A 134 4.90 11.20 -0.68
N ARG A 135 4.16 10.51 0.18
CA ARG A 135 3.25 9.44 -0.20
C ARG A 135 1.85 9.71 0.36
N VAL A 136 0.84 9.28 -0.38
CA VAL A 136 -0.55 9.25 0.07
C VAL A 136 -1.20 7.94 -0.36
N GLU A 137 -2.00 7.38 0.51
CA GLU A 137 -2.79 6.19 0.24
C GLU A 137 -4.23 6.59 -0.06
N VAL A 138 -4.72 6.29 -1.26
CA VAL A 138 -6.04 6.69 -1.74
C VAL A 138 -6.90 5.44 -1.97
N VAL A 139 -8.17 5.48 -1.54
CA VAL A 139 -9.12 4.40 -1.83
C VAL A 139 -9.34 4.29 -3.34
N ALA A 140 -9.23 3.08 -3.87
CA ALA A 140 -9.42 2.85 -5.29
C ALA A 140 -10.86 3.22 -5.71
N GLY A 141 -10.98 3.97 -6.81
CA GLY A 141 -12.27 4.44 -7.31
C GLY A 141 -12.78 5.74 -6.67
N ASP A 142 -12.09 6.30 -5.68
CA ASP A 142 -12.32 7.67 -5.22
C ASP A 142 -11.63 8.66 -6.17
N ARG A 143 -12.29 8.90 -7.32
CA ARG A 143 -11.71 9.69 -8.41
C ARG A 143 -11.47 11.14 -8.02
N GLU A 144 -12.33 11.72 -7.21
CA GLU A 144 -12.20 13.13 -6.79
C GLU A 144 -10.95 13.32 -5.92
N THR A 145 -10.75 12.46 -4.94
CA THR A 145 -9.54 12.48 -4.11
C THR A 145 -8.30 12.16 -4.94
N GLU A 146 -8.34 11.14 -5.80
CA GLU A 146 -7.20 10.80 -6.66
C GLU A 146 -6.80 11.96 -7.56
N GLU A 147 -7.76 12.62 -8.22
CA GLU A 147 -7.51 13.78 -9.07
C GLU A 147 -6.94 14.96 -8.28
N ALA A 148 -7.43 15.21 -7.08
CA ALA A 148 -6.89 16.24 -6.20
C ALA A 148 -5.39 16.03 -5.92
N TRP A 149 -4.95 14.78 -5.66
CA TRP A 149 -3.56 14.47 -5.45
C TRP A 149 -2.73 14.47 -6.74
N VAL A 150 -3.30 14.05 -7.88
CA VAL A 150 -2.65 14.16 -9.21
C VAL A 150 -2.35 15.62 -9.52
N ASN A 151 -3.29 16.54 -9.25
CA ASN A 151 -3.10 17.98 -9.43
C ASN A 151 -2.01 18.57 -8.52
N LEU A 152 -1.65 17.87 -7.45
CA LEU A 152 -0.51 18.18 -6.57
C LEU A 152 0.81 17.52 -7.01
N GLY A 153 0.81 16.84 -8.16
CA GLY A 153 2.00 16.20 -8.73
C GLY A 153 2.32 14.80 -8.18
N PHE A 154 1.33 14.12 -7.58
CA PHE A 154 1.48 12.73 -7.18
C PHE A 154 1.16 11.79 -8.35
N GLY A 155 1.97 10.74 -8.49
CA GLY A 155 1.72 9.65 -9.44
C GLY A 155 1.46 8.35 -8.71
N ARG A 156 0.62 7.48 -9.29
CA ARG A 156 0.32 6.17 -8.73
C ARG A 156 1.54 5.25 -8.88
N THR A 157 2.04 4.70 -7.76
CA THR A 157 3.22 3.82 -7.74
C THR A 157 2.87 2.39 -7.39
N MET A 158 1.86 2.16 -6.54
CA MET A 158 1.41 0.82 -6.17
C MET A 158 -0.11 0.73 -6.10
N THR A 159 -0.63 -0.47 -6.30
CA THR A 159 -2.05 -0.80 -6.13
C THR A 159 -2.16 -2.00 -5.18
N ALA A 160 -2.94 -1.85 -4.12
CA ALA A 160 -3.42 -2.96 -3.30
C ALA A 160 -4.74 -3.48 -3.87
N ALA A 161 -4.89 -4.80 -3.91
CA ALA A 161 -6.10 -5.43 -4.38
C ALA A 161 -6.47 -6.64 -3.51
N THR A 162 -7.72 -7.04 -3.56
CA THR A 162 -8.23 -8.17 -2.79
C THR A 162 -9.18 -9.03 -3.62
N ARG A 163 -9.28 -10.30 -3.26
CA ARG A 163 -10.28 -11.23 -3.78
C ARG A 163 -10.81 -12.16 -2.68
N LEU A 164 -11.99 -12.71 -2.87
CA LEU A 164 -12.50 -13.82 -2.06
C LEU A 164 -11.75 -15.11 -2.41
N THR A 165 -11.25 -15.81 -1.40
CA THR A 165 -10.51 -17.07 -1.60
C THR A 165 -11.39 -18.20 -2.14
N GLY A 166 -12.65 -18.24 -1.70
CA GLY A 166 -13.64 -19.21 -2.18
C GLY A 166 -14.20 -18.94 -3.58
N ALA A 167 -13.88 -17.80 -4.20
CA ALA A 167 -14.27 -17.55 -5.58
C ALA A 167 -13.45 -18.42 -6.54
N ALA A 168 -14.08 -18.91 -7.63
CA ALA A 168 -13.40 -19.69 -8.64
C ALA A 168 -12.20 -18.93 -9.22
N VAL A 169 -11.10 -19.63 -9.45
CA VAL A 169 -9.94 -19.09 -10.18
C VAL A 169 -10.08 -19.51 -11.63
N GLU A 170 -10.50 -18.55 -12.44
CA GLU A 170 -10.69 -18.76 -13.87
C GLU A 170 -9.36 -18.98 -14.60
N GLY A 171 -9.42 -19.65 -15.75
CA GLY A 171 -8.27 -19.91 -16.60
C GLY A 171 -7.79 -21.35 -16.57
N ARG A 172 -7.00 -21.72 -17.58
CA ARG A 172 -6.48 -23.08 -17.73
C ARG A 172 -5.13 -23.22 -17.02
N PRO A 173 -5.02 -24.07 -15.99
CA PRO A 173 -3.75 -24.38 -15.37
C PRO A 173 -2.85 -25.17 -16.33
N SER A 174 -1.54 -25.11 -16.12
CA SER A 174 -0.57 -25.96 -16.82
C SER A 174 -0.76 -27.42 -16.43
N ALA A 175 -0.91 -28.31 -17.41
CA ALA A 175 -1.08 -29.74 -17.15
C ALA A 175 0.22 -30.45 -16.74
N GLY A 176 1.38 -29.88 -17.04
CA GLY A 176 2.70 -30.45 -16.72
C GLY A 176 3.29 -29.98 -15.40
N VAL A 177 2.56 -29.19 -14.64
CA VAL A 177 3.04 -28.57 -13.41
C VAL A 177 2.41 -29.21 -12.18
N ARG A 178 3.26 -29.63 -11.24
CA ARG A 178 2.87 -30.04 -9.89
C ARG A 178 3.05 -28.85 -8.93
N VAL A 179 2.06 -28.57 -8.09
CA VAL A 179 2.14 -27.49 -7.09
C VAL A 179 2.11 -28.10 -5.70
N ASP A 180 3.16 -27.84 -4.92
CA ASP A 180 3.29 -28.32 -3.55
C ASP A 180 3.56 -27.16 -2.58
N ARG A 181 3.30 -27.40 -1.30
CA ARG A 181 3.77 -26.54 -0.22
C ARG A 181 5.27 -26.72 -0.06
N ALA A 182 6.01 -25.62 -0.09
CA ALA A 182 7.45 -25.62 0.15
C ALA A 182 7.78 -25.99 1.61
N THR A 183 8.92 -26.62 1.76
CA THR A 183 9.52 -27.00 3.04
C THR A 183 10.85 -26.26 3.24
N PRO A 184 11.47 -26.28 4.44
CA PRO A 184 12.79 -25.67 4.65
C PRO A 184 13.89 -26.19 3.70
N GLU A 185 13.77 -27.43 3.20
CA GLU A 185 14.70 -28.01 2.24
C GLU A 185 14.64 -27.32 0.88
N ASP A 186 13.54 -26.64 0.56
CA ASP A 186 13.30 -25.95 -0.71
C ASP A 186 13.89 -24.52 -0.73
N ILE A 187 14.62 -24.09 0.31
CA ILE A 187 15.13 -22.71 0.45
C ILE A 187 15.93 -22.25 -0.76
N ALA A 188 16.67 -23.13 -1.43
CA ALA A 188 17.44 -22.77 -2.62
C ALA A 188 16.53 -22.38 -3.80
N ALA A 189 15.44 -23.14 -4.02
CA ALA A 189 14.46 -22.86 -5.06
C ALA A 189 13.67 -21.55 -4.76
N VAL A 190 13.26 -21.36 -3.50
CA VAL A 190 12.58 -20.15 -3.05
C VAL A 190 13.45 -18.92 -3.26
N ARG A 191 14.73 -18.98 -2.83
CA ARG A 191 15.69 -17.90 -3.03
C ARG A 191 15.88 -17.56 -4.51
N GLN A 192 16.06 -18.57 -5.36
CA GLN A 192 16.24 -18.36 -6.80
C GLN A 192 15.06 -17.63 -7.42
N LEU A 193 13.82 -18.02 -7.10
CA LEU A 193 12.61 -17.40 -7.63
C LEU A 193 12.39 -15.99 -7.06
N SER A 194 12.70 -15.77 -5.78
CA SER A 194 12.66 -14.44 -5.16
C SER A 194 13.65 -13.48 -5.83
N LEU A 195 14.87 -13.92 -6.11
CA LEU A 195 15.85 -13.12 -6.84
C LEU A 195 15.41 -12.80 -8.27
N GLU A 196 14.76 -13.74 -8.97
CA GLU A 196 14.21 -13.50 -10.31
C GLU A 196 13.07 -12.46 -10.27
N LEU A 197 12.24 -12.48 -9.22
CA LEU A 197 11.21 -11.46 -9.00
C LEU A 197 11.84 -10.09 -8.74
N MET A 198 12.85 -10.02 -7.90
CA MET A 198 13.56 -8.77 -7.61
C MET A 198 14.22 -8.20 -8.87
N GLU A 199 14.85 -9.03 -9.69
CA GLU A 199 15.44 -8.61 -10.96
C GLU A 199 14.36 -8.07 -11.92
N HIS A 200 13.19 -8.72 -11.98
CA HIS A 200 12.05 -8.19 -12.73
C HIS A 200 11.63 -6.81 -12.23
N HIS A 201 11.58 -6.57 -10.92
CA HIS A 201 11.23 -5.28 -10.36
C HIS A 201 12.31 -4.21 -10.57
N ARG A 202 13.58 -4.59 -10.66
CA ARG A 202 14.70 -3.66 -10.99
C ARG A 202 14.66 -3.21 -12.44
N SER A 203 14.09 -4.02 -13.32
CA SER A 203 14.05 -3.72 -14.75
C SER A 203 13.04 -2.63 -15.10
N SER A 204 13.21 -2.03 -16.32
CA SER A 204 12.23 -1.10 -16.89
C SER A 204 10.85 -1.75 -17.05
N PRO A 205 9.78 -1.04 -16.79
CA PRO A 205 9.68 0.37 -16.37
C PRO A 205 9.59 0.60 -14.85
N MET A 206 9.81 -0.41 -14.01
CA MET A 206 9.61 -0.30 -12.55
C MET A 206 10.79 0.36 -11.84
N PHE A 207 12.02 0.00 -12.21
CA PHE A 207 13.26 0.56 -11.65
C PHE A 207 13.33 0.56 -10.12
N TRP A 208 12.90 -0.53 -9.48
CA TRP A 208 13.03 -0.63 -8.03
C TRP A 208 14.51 -0.68 -7.63
N PRO A 209 14.89 -0.03 -6.51
CA PRO A 209 16.28 0.01 -6.09
C PRO A 209 16.79 -1.37 -5.69
N ALA A 210 18.06 -1.63 -5.93
CA ALA A 210 18.79 -2.69 -5.27
C ALA A 210 19.46 -2.12 -4.03
N ILE A 211 19.19 -2.69 -2.86
CA ILE A 211 19.76 -2.27 -1.59
C ILE A 211 20.51 -3.45 -0.98
N PRO A 212 21.82 -3.60 -1.25
CA PRO A 212 22.60 -4.75 -0.78
C PRO A 212 22.57 -4.92 0.75
N GLU A 213 22.46 -3.81 1.48
CA GLU A 213 22.38 -3.81 2.94
C GLU A 213 21.16 -4.58 3.49
N THR A 214 20.13 -4.80 2.68
CA THR A 214 18.95 -5.59 3.08
C THR A 214 19.11 -7.10 2.86
N GLU A 215 20.12 -7.55 2.15
CA GLU A 215 20.29 -8.99 1.80
C GLU A 215 20.31 -9.92 3.02
N PRO A 216 21.02 -9.61 4.12
CA PRO A 216 20.98 -10.48 5.31
C PRO A 216 19.60 -10.52 5.97
N ALA A 217 18.82 -9.44 5.89
CA ALA A 217 17.45 -9.40 6.42
C ALA A 217 16.49 -10.19 5.52
N MET A 218 16.67 -10.12 4.19
CA MET A 218 15.93 -10.93 3.23
C MET A 218 16.17 -12.43 3.46
N GLU A 219 17.40 -12.85 3.64
CA GLU A 219 17.73 -14.26 3.87
C GLU A 219 17.05 -14.79 5.13
N ARG A 220 17.14 -14.05 6.25
CA ARG A 220 16.43 -14.41 7.49
C ARG A 220 14.91 -14.47 7.29
N PHE A 221 14.36 -13.54 6.51
CA PHE A 221 12.93 -13.52 6.20
C PHE A 221 12.50 -14.76 5.42
N LEU A 222 13.22 -15.17 4.38
CA LEU A 222 12.91 -16.38 3.60
C LEU A 222 12.96 -17.64 4.46
N GLN A 223 13.99 -17.78 5.30
CA GLN A 223 14.12 -18.91 6.22
C GLN A 223 12.97 -18.96 7.23
N ALA A 224 12.63 -17.81 7.85
CA ALA A 224 11.53 -17.71 8.79
C ALA A 224 10.17 -17.98 8.13
N SER A 225 9.97 -17.54 6.90
CA SER A 225 8.74 -17.77 6.11
C SER A 225 8.53 -19.27 5.87
N LEU A 226 9.57 -20.01 5.47
CA LEU A 226 9.47 -21.46 5.24
C LEU A 226 9.24 -22.26 6.54
N ALA A 227 9.73 -21.77 7.68
CA ALA A 227 9.51 -22.39 8.99
C ALA A 227 8.13 -22.03 9.60
N SER A 228 7.39 -21.10 8.99
CA SER A 228 6.10 -20.64 9.52
C SER A 228 4.93 -21.54 9.11
N GLU A 229 3.77 -21.36 9.78
CA GLU A 229 2.53 -22.02 9.38
C GLU A 229 1.94 -21.44 8.08
N THR A 230 2.34 -20.20 7.73
CA THR A 230 1.90 -19.54 6.50
C THR A 230 2.60 -20.15 5.29
N PRO A 231 1.87 -20.64 4.28
CA PRO A 231 2.46 -21.43 3.22
C PRO A 231 3.25 -20.59 2.22
N THR A 232 4.31 -21.21 1.69
CA THR A 232 4.88 -20.90 0.39
C THR A 232 4.56 -22.07 -0.53
N PHE A 233 4.03 -21.80 -1.74
CA PHE A 233 3.76 -22.81 -2.75
C PHE A 233 4.80 -22.72 -3.85
N LEU A 234 5.29 -23.87 -4.29
CA LEU A 234 6.19 -24.01 -5.43
C LEU A 234 5.51 -24.80 -6.56
N ALA A 235 5.67 -24.31 -7.76
CA ALA A 235 5.28 -25.01 -8.99
C ALA A 235 6.51 -25.70 -9.59
N TRP A 236 6.40 -27.00 -9.83
CA TRP A 236 7.47 -27.85 -10.33
C TRP A 236 7.17 -28.37 -11.72
N GLU A 237 8.13 -28.25 -12.62
CA GLU A 237 8.09 -28.82 -13.98
C GLU A 237 9.42 -29.50 -14.28
N GLY A 238 9.38 -30.77 -14.67
CA GLY A 238 10.63 -31.53 -14.96
C GLY A 238 11.63 -31.59 -13.80
N GLY A 239 11.18 -31.49 -12.56
CA GLY A 239 12.04 -31.46 -11.35
C GLY A 239 12.63 -30.09 -11.01
N GLN A 240 12.32 -29.06 -11.78
CA GLN A 240 12.75 -27.68 -11.51
C GLN A 240 11.59 -26.83 -10.96
N ALA A 241 11.88 -25.95 -10.00
CA ALA A 241 10.92 -24.97 -9.53
C ALA A 241 10.78 -23.85 -10.57
N VAL A 242 9.57 -23.71 -11.13
CA VAL A 242 9.26 -22.75 -12.21
C VAL A 242 8.32 -21.64 -11.78
N GLY A 243 7.87 -21.65 -10.54
CA GLY A 243 7.05 -20.57 -9.99
C GLY A 243 6.82 -20.71 -8.49
N MET A 244 6.46 -19.61 -7.88
CA MET A 244 6.25 -19.49 -6.43
C MET A 244 5.14 -18.53 -6.09
N GLN A 245 4.41 -18.82 -5.02
CA GLN A 245 3.58 -17.88 -4.27
C GLN A 245 3.87 -18.02 -2.78
N SER A 246 4.32 -16.93 -2.13
CA SER A 246 4.54 -16.87 -0.69
C SER A 246 3.51 -15.98 -0.02
N PHE A 247 3.15 -16.31 1.22
CA PHE A 247 2.09 -15.63 1.95
C PHE A 247 2.54 -15.19 3.34
N LEU A 248 1.87 -14.17 3.88
CA LEU A 248 2.09 -13.66 5.24
C LEU A 248 0.77 -13.52 6.00
N VAL A 249 0.83 -13.73 7.32
CA VAL A 249 -0.25 -13.47 8.28
C VAL A 249 0.37 -12.92 9.57
N PRO A 250 0.02 -11.71 10.03
CA PRO A 250 -0.61 -10.66 9.27
C PRO A 250 0.27 -10.17 8.14
N GLY A 251 -0.30 -9.59 7.11
CA GLY A 251 0.42 -9.00 5.97
C GLY A 251 0.24 -7.50 5.88
N PHE A 252 0.63 -6.92 4.75
CA PHE A 252 0.52 -5.49 4.46
C PHE A 252 -0.85 -5.12 3.88
N THR A 253 -1.92 -5.67 4.43
CA THR A 253 -3.29 -5.36 3.98
C THR A 253 -3.68 -3.95 4.40
N PRO A 254 -4.33 -3.15 3.53
CA PRO A 254 -4.82 -1.83 3.89
C PRO A 254 -5.70 -1.88 5.15
N PRO A 255 -5.53 -0.93 6.10
CA PRO A 255 -6.20 -0.98 7.40
C PRO A 255 -7.72 -0.75 7.32
N ASN A 256 -8.21 -0.20 6.22
CA ASN A 256 -9.63 0.00 5.95
C ASN A 256 -10.32 -1.19 5.27
N VAL A 257 -9.59 -2.26 4.94
CA VAL A 257 -10.16 -3.53 4.46
C VAL A 257 -10.51 -4.40 5.67
N ARG A 258 -11.66 -5.07 5.65
CA ARG A 258 -12.12 -5.92 6.76
C ARG A 258 -11.02 -6.87 7.24
N ALA A 259 -10.90 -6.98 8.57
CA ALA A 259 -9.71 -7.55 9.21
C ALA A 259 -9.72 -9.07 9.31
N ASP A 260 -10.90 -9.69 9.36
CA ASP A 260 -11.03 -11.09 9.72
C ASP A 260 -10.55 -12.03 8.62
N GLN A 261 -9.79 -13.06 9.03
CA GLN A 261 -9.42 -14.21 8.20
C GLN A 261 -8.77 -13.86 6.85
N ARG A 262 -7.98 -12.80 6.81
CA ARG A 262 -7.25 -12.40 5.61
C ARG A 262 -5.88 -13.07 5.50
N LEU A 263 -5.47 -13.27 4.25
CA LEU A 263 -4.17 -13.77 3.85
C LEU A 263 -3.52 -12.73 2.94
N TYR A 264 -2.24 -12.48 3.13
CA TYR A 264 -1.51 -11.57 2.25
C TYR A 264 -0.56 -12.34 1.35
N LEU A 265 -0.75 -12.25 0.03
CA LEU A 265 0.16 -12.78 -0.97
C LEU A 265 1.32 -11.79 -1.12
N PHE A 266 2.46 -12.17 -0.57
CA PHE A 266 3.65 -11.33 -0.51
C PHE A 266 4.47 -11.37 -1.80
N GLU A 267 4.76 -12.57 -2.31
CA GLU A 267 5.46 -12.76 -3.58
C GLU A 267 4.65 -13.68 -4.49
N GLY A 268 4.58 -13.32 -5.77
CA GLY A 268 4.01 -14.16 -6.83
C GLY A 268 4.91 -14.07 -8.06
N VAL A 269 5.59 -15.15 -8.39
CA VAL A 269 6.54 -15.20 -9.50
C VAL A 269 6.36 -16.46 -10.33
N VAL A 270 6.51 -16.33 -11.64
CA VAL A 270 6.69 -17.43 -12.58
C VAL A 270 7.97 -17.16 -13.35
N ALA A 271 8.87 -18.12 -13.35
CA ALA A 271 10.13 -18.06 -14.08
C ALA A 271 9.90 -17.64 -15.52
N ARG A 272 10.74 -16.77 -16.05
CA ARG A 272 10.53 -16.13 -17.35
C ARG A 272 10.26 -17.14 -18.47
N ALA A 273 11.00 -18.25 -18.47
CA ALA A 273 10.89 -19.32 -19.46
C ALA A 273 9.56 -20.11 -19.36
N ALA A 274 8.88 -20.09 -18.22
CA ALA A 274 7.64 -20.83 -17.98
C ALA A 274 6.37 -19.95 -18.03
N ARG A 275 6.51 -18.67 -18.37
CA ARG A 275 5.37 -17.74 -18.48
C ARG A 275 4.48 -18.07 -19.67
N GLY A 276 3.20 -17.73 -19.55
CA GLY A 276 2.18 -17.96 -20.60
C GLY A 276 1.63 -19.39 -20.67
N GLY A 277 2.24 -20.34 -19.94
CA GLY A 277 1.84 -21.75 -19.90
C GLY A 277 0.81 -22.15 -18.84
N GLY A 278 0.22 -21.19 -18.09
CA GLY A 278 -0.76 -21.50 -17.04
C GLY A 278 -0.17 -21.85 -15.66
N VAL A 279 1.13 -21.72 -15.45
CA VAL A 279 1.81 -21.97 -14.18
C VAL A 279 1.27 -21.07 -13.07
N GLY A 280 1.13 -19.76 -13.34
CA GLY A 280 0.58 -18.80 -12.37
C GLY A 280 -0.86 -19.13 -11.99
N THR A 281 -1.68 -19.60 -12.94
CA THR A 281 -3.05 -20.05 -12.69
C THR A 281 -3.07 -21.30 -11.81
N ALA A 282 -2.18 -22.29 -12.06
CA ALA A 282 -2.06 -23.49 -11.24
C ALA A 282 -1.68 -23.14 -9.78
N LEU A 283 -0.69 -22.26 -9.60
CA LEU A 283 -0.30 -21.75 -8.28
C LEU A 283 -1.47 -21.07 -7.56
N LEU A 284 -2.18 -20.19 -8.26
CA LEU A 284 -3.29 -19.45 -7.65
C LEU A 284 -4.47 -20.37 -7.31
N GLN A 285 -4.79 -21.38 -8.14
CA GLN A 285 -5.80 -22.37 -7.83
C GLN A 285 -5.46 -23.17 -6.57
N ALA A 286 -4.22 -23.65 -6.47
CA ALA A 286 -3.76 -24.42 -5.31
C ALA A 286 -3.76 -23.59 -4.03
N SER A 287 -3.23 -22.36 -4.10
CA SER A 287 -3.13 -21.47 -2.93
C SER A 287 -4.49 -20.97 -2.45
N MET A 288 -5.43 -20.66 -3.36
CA MET A 288 -6.78 -20.24 -2.97
C MET A 288 -7.59 -21.41 -2.41
N ALA A 289 -7.45 -22.62 -2.96
CA ALA A 289 -8.08 -23.83 -2.40
C ALA A 289 -7.57 -24.09 -0.96
N TRP A 290 -6.27 -23.99 -0.75
CA TRP A 290 -5.69 -24.09 0.59
C TRP A 290 -6.22 -23.00 1.52
N ALA A 291 -6.25 -21.74 1.08
CA ALA A 291 -6.71 -20.60 1.87
C ALA A 291 -8.17 -20.81 2.32
N ALA A 292 -9.06 -21.17 1.42
CA ALA A 292 -10.46 -21.45 1.73
C ALA A 292 -10.62 -22.64 2.72
N ALA A 293 -9.86 -23.72 2.52
CA ALA A 293 -9.87 -24.88 3.42
C ALA A 293 -9.33 -24.57 4.83
N ASN A 294 -8.53 -23.51 4.98
CA ASN A 294 -7.98 -23.04 6.25
C ASN A 294 -8.70 -21.80 6.79
N GLY A 295 -9.94 -21.56 6.37
CA GLY A 295 -10.81 -20.51 6.89
C GLY A 295 -10.33 -19.10 6.53
N ARG A 296 -9.49 -18.91 5.52
CA ARG A 296 -9.09 -17.58 5.04
C ARG A 296 -10.13 -17.13 4.00
N GLU A 297 -10.81 -16.03 4.27
CA GLU A 297 -11.87 -15.52 3.39
C GLU A 297 -11.37 -14.57 2.32
N LEU A 298 -10.34 -13.78 2.65
CA LEU A 298 -9.77 -12.77 1.77
C LEU A 298 -8.30 -13.02 1.51
N CYS A 299 -7.90 -12.92 0.24
CA CYS A 299 -6.53 -12.79 -0.17
C CYS A 299 -6.29 -11.35 -0.65
N THR A 300 -5.26 -10.70 -0.10
CA THR A 300 -4.82 -9.37 -0.50
C THR A 300 -3.42 -9.42 -1.06
N LEU A 301 -3.08 -8.50 -1.93
CA LEU A 301 -1.74 -8.34 -2.50
C LEU A 301 -1.51 -6.90 -2.96
N HIS A 302 -0.26 -6.62 -3.33
CA HIS A 302 0.12 -5.37 -3.98
C HIS A 302 0.85 -5.66 -5.30
N TRP A 303 0.75 -4.72 -6.24
CA TRP A 303 1.64 -4.68 -7.39
C TRP A 303 2.12 -3.25 -7.66
N ALA A 304 3.32 -3.14 -8.20
CA ALA A 304 3.81 -1.87 -8.72
C ALA A 304 2.98 -1.44 -9.94
N SER A 305 2.58 -0.17 -10.00
CA SER A 305 1.76 0.34 -11.13
C SER A 305 2.43 0.15 -12.49
N GLY A 306 3.76 0.16 -12.52
CA GLY A 306 4.55 -0.13 -13.72
C GLY A 306 4.68 -1.62 -14.08
N ASN A 307 4.16 -2.54 -13.26
CA ASN A 307 4.24 -3.99 -13.54
C ASN A 307 3.20 -4.41 -14.57
N TYR A 308 3.54 -4.28 -15.84
CA TYR A 308 2.68 -4.58 -16.98
C TYR A 308 2.33 -6.08 -17.12
N SER A 309 3.05 -6.98 -16.47
CA SER A 309 2.77 -8.42 -16.47
C SER A 309 1.92 -8.86 -15.28
N GLY A 310 2.17 -8.29 -14.09
CA GLY A 310 1.45 -8.66 -12.87
C GLY A 310 0.02 -8.11 -12.80
N ALA A 311 -0.17 -6.83 -13.11
CA ALA A 311 -1.49 -6.21 -13.00
C ALA A 311 -2.58 -6.91 -13.85
N PRO A 312 -2.37 -7.19 -15.16
CA PRO A 312 -3.35 -7.93 -15.95
C PRO A 312 -3.64 -9.33 -15.42
N PHE A 313 -2.61 -10.03 -14.92
CA PHE A 313 -2.78 -11.35 -14.31
C PHE A 313 -3.71 -11.28 -13.09
N TRP A 314 -3.44 -10.41 -12.14
CA TRP A 314 -4.24 -10.30 -10.93
C TRP A 314 -5.67 -9.85 -11.20
N LEU A 315 -5.85 -8.82 -12.04
CA LEU A 315 -7.18 -8.35 -12.45
C LEU A 315 -7.97 -9.44 -13.19
N GLY A 316 -7.32 -10.17 -14.11
CA GLY A 316 -7.93 -11.28 -14.84
C GLY A 316 -8.31 -12.48 -13.97
N HIS A 317 -7.74 -12.56 -12.75
CA HIS A 317 -8.05 -13.61 -11.78
C HIS A 317 -8.91 -13.11 -10.60
N GLY A 318 -9.66 -12.02 -10.79
CA GLY A 318 -10.69 -11.55 -9.87
C GLY A 318 -10.19 -10.76 -8.67
N PHE A 319 -8.95 -10.26 -8.68
CA PHE A 319 -8.50 -9.29 -7.71
C PHE A 319 -9.07 -7.90 -8.04
N VAL A 320 -9.72 -7.28 -7.06
CA VAL A 320 -10.31 -5.96 -7.19
C VAL A 320 -9.44 -4.94 -6.46
N PRO A 321 -9.00 -3.86 -7.13
CA PRO A 321 -8.26 -2.78 -6.48
C PRO A 321 -9.05 -2.18 -5.32
N VAL A 322 -8.39 -1.97 -4.18
CA VAL A 322 -8.99 -1.35 -2.98
C VAL A 322 -8.27 -0.09 -2.54
N GLN A 323 -6.97 0.03 -2.88
CA GLN A 323 -6.17 1.20 -2.51
C GLN A 323 -5.07 1.44 -3.56
N HIS A 324 -4.77 2.71 -3.79
CA HIS A 324 -3.58 3.14 -4.52
C HIS A 324 -2.63 3.87 -3.59
N THR A 325 -1.34 3.55 -3.66
CA THR A 325 -0.29 4.41 -3.11
C THR A 325 0.15 5.34 -4.23
N MET A 326 0.08 6.63 -3.95
CA MET A 326 0.57 7.68 -4.83
C MET A 326 1.79 8.33 -4.21
N GLU A 327 2.76 8.68 -5.03
CA GLU A 327 4.04 9.25 -4.59
C GLU A 327 4.37 10.51 -5.38
N ARG A 328 4.92 11.49 -4.67
CA ARG A 328 5.54 12.69 -5.24
C ARG A 328 6.98 12.76 -4.76
N ARG A 329 7.91 12.92 -5.69
CA ARG A 329 9.31 13.22 -5.40
C ARG A 329 9.57 14.70 -5.57
N ILE A 330 10.08 15.32 -4.54
CA ILE A 330 10.46 16.71 -4.56
C ILE A 330 11.90 16.80 -5.07
N ASP A 331 12.16 17.72 -5.96
CA ASP A 331 13.50 17.99 -6.47
C ASP A 331 14.42 18.42 -5.32
N GLU A 332 15.56 17.77 -5.20
CA GLU A 332 16.53 18.04 -4.14
C GLU A 332 17.02 19.49 -4.13
N ARG A 333 17.00 20.17 -5.27
CA ARG A 333 17.31 21.60 -5.37
C ARG A 333 16.42 22.47 -4.49
N ALA A 334 15.22 21.98 -4.13
CA ALA A 334 14.35 22.68 -3.20
C ALA A 334 14.97 22.87 -1.80
N LEU A 335 15.99 22.07 -1.42
CA LEU A 335 16.70 22.21 -0.15
C LEU A 335 17.76 23.32 -0.17
N TRP A 336 18.54 23.41 -1.24
CA TRP A 336 19.71 24.28 -1.28
C TRP A 336 19.54 25.47 -2.23
N ALA A 337 18.59 25.45 -3.13
CA ALA A 337 18.29 26.58 -4.01
C ALA A 337 17.33 27.61 -3.37
N ARG A 338 16.85 27.40 -2.16
CA ARG A 338 16.20 28.44 -1.38
C ARG A 338 17.29 29.44 -0.99
N GLY A 339 17.37 30.54 -1.73
CA GLY A 339 18.08 31.72 -1.24
C GLY A 339 17.60 31.99 0.18
N GLU A 340 18.49 32.18 1.12
CA GLU A 340 18.17 32.79 2.41
C GLU A 340 17.25 33.97 2.12
N PRO A 341 16.09 34.13 2.79
CA PRO A 341 15.31 35.36 2.68
C PRO A 341 16.29 36.47 3.10
N GLY A 342 16.64 37.30 2.12
CA GLY A 342 17.78 38.16 2.14
C GLY A 342 18.09 38.77 3.50
N HIS A 343 19.31 38.63 3.95
CA HIS A 343 20.01 39.71 4.62
C HIS A 343 20.04 40.88 3.65
N THR A 344 18.96 41.64 3.60
CA THR A 344 19.05 43.04 3.18
C THR A 344 19.73 43.75 4.32
N GLY A 345 21.03 44.01 4.10
CA GLY A 345 21.83 44.91 4.94
C GLY A 345 21.26 46.33 5.01
#